data_0774dd059b87d1fc929e7fe9680ad237
#
_entry.id   0774dd059b87d1fc929e7fe9680ad237
#
_cell.length_a   1.000
_cell.length_b   1.000
_cell.length_c   1.000
_cell.angle_alpha   90.00
_cell.angle_beta   90.00
_cell.angle_gamma   90.00
#
_symmetry.space_group_name_H-M   'P 1'
#
loop_
_entity.id
_entity.type
_entity.pdbx_description
1 polymer ?
#
loop_
_entity_poly.entity_id
_entity_poly.type
_entity_poly.pdbx_seq_one_letter_code
_entity_poly.pdbx_strand_id
1 'polypeptide(L)'
;IKYYSEDDNYTVNQSFPGVIPSLVKRFSQSNDPWVRYELNKYQSISSCNNCEGFRLNEQALAVKIDNLHIGQVTNMTISETIKWLDTVINKLKGQYLEIANPIIKEISLRLKFLHDVGLDYLTLDRKSNTLSGGESQRIRLASQIGSGLTGIIYVLDEPSIGLHQRDNIRLLETLKSLKSLGNSVIIVEHDEEAILNSDYIVDMGPGAGEDGGKIIAEGTPQQIKKNIKSITGNYLSGKLNIEIPKIRRQNQNDKVLCLNDANINNLKNINVDFPLGKFVCITGVSGSGKSSLIRDTLYPAVKNILNKTNYKSANYSQVKGIEMIDKIIEINQSPIGRTPRSNPATYTGAFTPIREWFSKSIESKNRGYTPGRFSFNVKGGRCESCQGDGIVKIEMHFLSDMYVKCEECQGKRYNKSTLDISIKNNNINDILNMSVTEAKSFFSAVPSINNKLQTLYKVGLGYIKLGQQATTLSGGEAQRIKLAKELSKRSTGKTLYILDEPTTGLHFEDVKKLLEVLNRLVDNGNTVIVIEHNLDVIKSSDWIIDLGPEGGYKGGQIIAEGTPEHVSKCSNSYTGMYIKKHLNKKLPITG
;
A
#
# COMPACT_ATOMS: atom_id res chain seq x y z
N ILE A 1 21.98 12.15 -38.90
CA ILE A 1 20.87 13.09 -38.60
C ILE A 1 21.47 14.49 -38.69
N LYS A 2 20.78 15.38 -39.38
CA LYS A 2 21.12 16.80 -39.41
C LYS A 2 20.40 17.48 -38.26
N TYR A 3 21.15 18.09 -37.36
CA TYR A 3 20.60 18.94 -36.31
C TYR A 3 20.64 20.39 -36.80
N TYR A 4 19.53 21.10 -36.62
CA TYR A 4 19.41 22.53 -36.89
C TYR A 4 19.38 23.24 -35.53
N SER A 5 20.24 24.20 -35.33
CA SER A 5 20.14 25.11 -34.20
C SER A 5 19.20 26.24 -34.55
N GLU A 6 18.29 26.62 -33.62
CA GLU A 6 17.37 27.76 -33.82
C GLU A 6 18.11 29.10 -33.81
N ASP A 7 19.29 29.18 -33.17
CA ASP A 7 20.03 30.43 -32.98
C ASP A 7 21.28 30.54 -33.87
N ASP A 8 21.80 29.43 -34.43
CA ASP A 8 23.02 29.42 -35.27
C ASP A 8 22.75 28.69 -36.58
N ASN A 9 23.09 29.36 -37.70
CA ASN A 9 22.91 28.85 -39.08
C ASN A 9 23.88 27.71 -39.46
N TYR A 10 24.25 26.81 -38.56
CA TYR A 10 25.12 25.68 -38.92
C TYR A 10 24.40 24.33 -38.72
N THR A 11 24.70 23.40 -39.58
CA THR A 11 24.23 22.04 -39.53
C THR A 11 25.33 21.10 -39.07
N VAL A 12 25.09 20.32 -38.01
CA VAL A 12 26.02 19.27 -37.55
C VAL A 12 25.53 17.93 -38.09
N ASN A 13 26.39 17.26 -38.85
CA ASN A 13 26.18 15.88 -39.27
C ASN A 13 26.71 14.95 -38.18
N GLN A 14 25.81 14.32 -37.43
CA GLN A 14 26.19 13.35 -36.42
C GLN A 14 25.57 11.98 -36.72
N SER A 15 26.36 10.92 -36.59
CA SER A 15 25.82 9.56 -36.70
C SER A 15 24.87 9.28 -35.54
N PHE A 16 23.67 8.80 -35.83
CA PHE A 16 22.72 8.38 -34.81
C PHE A 16 23.06 6.95 -34.35
N PRO A 17 23.49 6.74 -33.12
CA PRO A 17 23.94 5.41 -32.66
C PRO A 17 22.78 4.42 -32.49
N GLY A 18 21.55 4.84 -32.72
CA GLY A 18 20.34 4.07 -32.49
C GLY A 18 19.62 4.47 -31.20
N VAL A 19 18.34 4.05 -31.06
CA VAL A 19 17.50 4.42 -29.92
C VAL A 19 18.03 3.78 -28.63
N ILE A 20 18.33 2.48 -28.65
CA ILE A 20 18.78 1.74 -27.46
C ILE A 20 20.10 2.29 -26.91
N PRO A 21 21.19 2.46 -27.71
CA PRO A 21 22.44 3.06 -27.21
C PRO A 21 22.24 4.48 -26.67
N SER A 22 21.38 5.27 -27.30
CA SER A 22 21.08 6.64 -26.83
C SER A 22 20.36 6.64 -25.47
N LEU A 23 19.40 5.73 -25.24
CA LEU A 23 18.70 5.58 -23.96
C LEU A 23 19.65 5.05 -22.86
N VAL A 24 20.51 4.08 -23.19
CA VAL A 24 21.52 3.55 -22.26
C VAL A 24 22.51 4.64 -21.86
N LYS A 25 23.00 5.42 -22.81
CA LYS A 25 23.90 6.56 -22.54
C LYS A 25 23.19 7.60 -21.64
N ARG A 26 21.94 7.96 -21.94
CA ARG A 26 21.16 8.89 -21.13
C ARG A 26 20.90 8.37 -19.71
N PHE A 27 20.65 7.07 -19.56
CA PHE A 27 20.47 6.42 -18.26
C PHE A 27 21.73 6.46 -17.41
N SER A 28 22.90 6.14 -18.01
CA SER A 28 24.20 6.12 -17.31
C SER A 28 24.71 7.51 -16.94
N GLN A 29 24.44 8.52 -17.78
CA GLN A 29 24.92 9.89 -17.58
C GLN A 29 24.00 10.78 -16.74
N SER A 30 22.72 10.40 -16.59
CA SER A 30 21.77 11.20 -15.80
C SER A 30 21.91 10.91 -14.32
N ASN A 31 22.12 11.97 -13.52
CA ASN A 31 22.00 11.93 -12.06
C ASN A 31 20.59 12.28 -11.59
N ASP A 32 19.68 12.65 -12.50
CA ASP A 32 18.29 12.97 -12.18
C ASP A 32 17.50 11.69 -11.86
N PRO A 33 17.00 11.52 -10.63
CA PRO A 33 16.20 10.36 -10.23
C PRO A 33 14.94 10.17 -11.07
N TRP A 34 14.35 11.26 -11.58
CA TRP A 34 13.16 11.20 -12.43
C TRP A 34 13.47 10.61 -13.80
N VAL A 35 14.57 11.07 -14.43
CA VAL A 35 15.01 10.55 -15.74
C VAL A 35 15.35 9.06 -15.64
N ARG A 36 16.08 8.65 -14.59
CA ARG A 36 16.38 7.24 -14.35
C ARG A 36 15.12 6.41 -14.15
N TYR A 37 14.14 6.92 -13.39
CA TYR A 37 12.86 6.24 -13.19
C TYR A 37 12.06 6.07 -14.49
N GLU A 38 11.98 7.12 -15.33
CA GLU A 38 11.29 7.02 -16.61
C GLU A 38 11.98 6.01 -17.54
N LEU A 39 13.31 6.04 -17.61
CA LEU A 39 14.08 5.12 -18.45
C LEU A 39 14.03 3.67 -17.94
N ASN A 40 13.92 3.45 -16.62
CA ASN A 40 13.73 2.11 -16.04
C ASN A 40 12.47 1.41 -16.54
N LYS A 41 11.44 2.14 -16.97
CA LYS A 41 10.21 1.55 -17.53
C LYS A 41 10.47 0.78 -18.82
N TYR A 42 11.53 1.09 -19.52
CA TYR A 42 11.93 0.44 -20.78
C TYR A 42 12.98 -0.68 -20.56
N GLN A 43 13.35 -0.96 -19.31
CA GLN A 43 14.28 -2.03 -18.97
C GLN A 43 13.52 -3.23 -18.42
N SER A 44 13.98 -4.43 -18.77
CA SER A 44 13.52 -5.68 -18.18
C SER A 44 14.69 -6.42 -17.53
N ILE A 45 14.41 -7.06 -16.41
CA ILE A 45 15.38 -7.92 -15.73
C ILE A 45 15.25 -9.31 -16.34
N SER A 46 16.34 -9.84 -16.89
CA SER A 46 16.43 -11.22 -17.34
C SER A 46 17.49 -11.97 -16.54
N SER A 47 17.38 -13.29 -16.47
CA SER A 47 18.41 -14.13 -15.88
C SER A 47 19.69 -14.04 -16.71
N CYS A 48 20.83 -14.05 -16.03
CA CYS A 48 22.14 -14.09 -16.70
C CYS A 48 22.30 -15.46 -17.37
N ASN A 49 22.66 -15.47 -18.66
CA ASN A 49 22.83 -16.72 -19.41
C ASN A 49 23.99 -17.59 -18.90
N ASN A 50 25.04 -16.98 -18.31
CA ASN A 50 26.22 -17.71 -17.84
C ASN A 50 26.00 -18.38 -16.48
N CYS A 51 25.26 -17.71 -15.55
CA CYS A 51 25.05 -18.27 -14.21
C CYS A 51 23.60 -18.67 -13.95
N GLU A 52 22.73 -18.63 -14.97
CA GLU A 52 21.31 -19.01 -14.91
C GLU A 52 20.54 -18.37 -13.72
N GLY A 53 21.04 -17.23 -13.24
CA GLY A 53 20.47 -16.52 -12.08
C GLY A 53 21.11 -16.85 -10.73
N PHE A 54 22.00 -17.85 -10.65
CA PHE A 54 22.63 -18.27 -9.39
C PHE A 54 23.73 -17.30 -8.88
N ARG A 55 24.16 -16.30 -9.68
CA ARG A 55 25.12 -15.23 -9.31
C ARG A 55 26.55 -15.71 -9.03
N LEU A 56 26.82 -17.00 -9.09
CA LEU A 56 28.10 -17.63 -8.79
C LEU A 56 28.68 -18.25 -10.06
N ASN A 57 30.00 -18.43 -10.08
CA ASN A 57 30.70 -19.13 -11.17
C ASN A 57 30.53 -20.65 -11.05
N GLU A 58 30.81 -21.38 -12.11
CA GLU A 58 30.67 -22.83 -12.17
C GLU A 58 31.49 -23.56 -11.11
N GLN A 59 32.68 -23.06 -10.78
CA GLN A 59 33.56 -23.66 -9.77
C GLN A 59 32.92 -23.62 -8.37
N ALA A 60 32.29 -22.47 -8.01
CA ALA A 60 31.58 -22.35 -6.74
C ALA A 60 30.30 -23.21 -6.70
N LEU A 61 29.61 -23.36 -7.83
CA LEU A 61 28.42 -24.20 -7.97
C LEU A 61 28.78 -25.71 -8.04
N ALA A 62 30.03 -26.08 -8.28
CA ALA A 62 30.49 -27.48 -8.23
C ALA A 62 30.55 -28.02 -6.79
N VAL A 63 30.64 -27.14 -5.77
CA VAL A 63 30.60 -27.55 -4.34
C VAL A 63 29.17 -27.89 -3.97
N LYS A 64 28.94 -29.11 -3.49
CA LYS A 64 27.62 -29.64 -3.17
C LYS A 64 27.57 -30.24 -1.75
N ILE A 65 26.45 -30.03 -1.07
CA ILE A 65 26.09 -30.67 0.19
C ILE A 65 24.79 -31.45 -0.08
N ASP A 66 24.79 -32.74 0.18
CA ASP A 66 23.65 -33.62 -0.15
C ASP A 66 23.14 -33.46 -1.60
N ASN A 67 24.08 -33.44 -2.57
CA ASN A 67 23.87 -33.25 -4.01
C ASN A 67 23.32 -31.87 -4.45
N LEU A 68 23.17 -30.91 -3.54
CA LEU A 68 22.69 -29.57 -3.85
C LEU A 68 23.83 -28.55 -3.71
N HIS A 69 23.96 -27.66 -4.70
CA HIS A 69 24.84 -26.49 -4.59
C HIS A 69 24.12 -25.33 -3.90
N ILE A 70 24.89 -24.35 -3.43
CA ILE A 70 24.36 -23.22 -2.65
C ILE A 70 23.22 -22.47 -3.35
N GLY A 71 23.29 -22.28 -4.68
CA GLY A 71 22.23 -21.62 -5.45
C GLY A 71 20.91 -22.39 -5.45
N GLN A 72 20.93 -23.72 -5.45
CA GLN A 72 19.72 -24.55 -5.32
C GLN A 72 19.14 -24.45 -3.91
N VAL A 73 20.00 -24.44 -2.89
CA VAL A 73 19.56 -24.30 -1.49
C VAL A 73 18.94 -22.92 -1.25
N THR A 74 19.51 -21.84 -1.80
CA THR A 74 18.94 -20.50 -1.64
C THR A 74 17.64 -20.29 -2.41
N ASN A 75 17.40 -21.08 -3.46
CA ASN A 75 16.12 -21.07 -4.19
C ASN A 75 15.00 -21.85 -3.47
N MET A 76 15.32 -22.60 -2.44
CA MET A 76 14.31 -23.25 -1.60
C MET A 76 13.55 -22.23 -0.75
N THR A 77 12.32 -22.55 -0.44
CA THR A 77 11.56 -21.82 0.58
C THR A 77 12.16 -22.05 1.97
N ILE A 78 11.88 -21.15 2.90
CA ILE A 78 12.31 -21.28 4.30
C ILE A 78 11.87 -22.64 4.88
N SER A 79 10.62 -23.03 4.63
CA SER A 79 10.11 -24.34 5.08
C SER A 79 10.86 -25.54 4.47
N GLU A 80 11.23 -25.46 3.20
CA GLU A 80 11.99 -26.52 2.52
C GLU A 80 13.42 -26.59 3.01
N THR A 81 14.04 -25.42 3.22
CA THR A 81 15.41 -25.34 3.74
C THR A 81 15.51 -25.94 5.15
N ILE A 82 14.53 -25.70 6.03
CA ILE A 82 14.47 -26.32 7.36
C ILE A 82 14.46 -27.85 7.23
N LYS A 83 13.56 -28.40 6.42
CA LYS A 83 13.45 -29.85 6.19
C LYS A 83 14.72 -30.44 5.57
N TRP A 84 15.35 -29.73 4.66
CA TRP A 84 16.60 -30.15 4.05
C TRP A 84 17.73 -30.20 5.08
N LEU A 85 17.86 -29.21 5.95
CA LEU A 85 18.85 -29.20 7.04
C LEU A 85 18.66 -30.38 7.99
N ASP A 86 17.42 -30.73 8.35
CA ASP A 86 17.11 -31.91 9.16
C ASP A 86 17.54 -33.20 8.45
N THR A 87 17.39 -33.26 7.12
CA THR A 87 17.83 -34.42 6.32
C THR A 87 19.35 -34.49 6.27
N VAL A 88 20.05 -33.39 6.08
CA VAL A 88 21.51 -33.31 6.01
C VAL A 88 22.15 -33.77 7.31
N ILE A 89 21.67 -33.29 8.47
CA ILE A 89 22.23 -33.62 9.78
C ILE A 89 22.16 -35.14 10.05
N ASN A 90 21.07 -35.79 9.61
CA ASN A 90 20.88 -37.23 9.79
C ASN A 90 21.79 -38.09 8.89
N LYS A 91 22.33 -37.50 7.80
CA LYS A 91 23.23 -38.20 6.87
C LYS A 91 24.70 -38.05 7.23
N LEU A 92 25.07 -36.97 7.95
CA LEU A 92 26.44 -36.69 8.33
C LEU A 92 26.91 -37.60 9.47
N LYS A 93 28.20 -37.98 9.45
CA LYS A 93 28.81 -38.87 10.45
C LYS A 93 30.23 -38.37 10.81
N GLY A 94 30.69 -38.74 12.01
CA GLY A 94 32.04 -38.44 12.47
C GLY A 94 32.36 -36.95 12.52
N GLN A 95 33.56 -36.57 12.10
CA GLN A 95 34.06 -35.20 12.15
C GLN A 95 33.17 -34.19 11.39
N TYR A 96 32.55 -34.62 10.28
CA TYR A 96 31.63 -33.74 9.53
C TYR A 96 30.38 -33.38 10.31
N LEU A 97 29.86 -34.30 11.12
CA LEU A 97 28.72 -34.03 11.99
C LEU A 97 29.10 -33.06 13.12
N GLU A 98 30.29 -33.19 13.70
CA GLU A 98 30.76 -32.27 14.75
C GLU A 98 30.91 -30.86 14.24
N ILE A 99 31.44 -30.67 13.02
CA ILE A 99 31.56 -29.35 12.38
C ILE A 99 30.19 -28.79 11.99
N ALA A 100 29.30 -29.59 11.44
CA ALA A 100 28.01 -29.15 10.93
C ALA A 100 27.00 -28.81 12.02
N ASN A 101 27.06 -29.49 13.15
CA ASN A 101 26.07 -29.39 14.22
C ASN A 101 25.87 -27.95 14.76
N PRO A 102 26.91 -27.20 15.18
CA PRO A 102 26.75 -25.83 15.63
C PRO A 102 26.26 -24.89 14.51
N ILE A 103 26.70 -25.11 13.26
CA ILE A 103 26.31 -24.30 12.10
C ILE A 103 24.83 -24.51 11.79
N ILE A 104 24.40 -25.77 11.68
CA ILE A 104 23.01 -26.12 11.36
C ILE A 104 22.09 -25.64 12.48
N LYS A 105 22.48 -25.77 13.75
CA LYS A 105 21.70 -25.27 14.88
C LYS A 105 21.44 -23.77 14.78
N GLU A 106 22.47 -22.99 14.46
CA GLU A 106 22.34 -21.53 14.32
C GLU A 106 21.48 -21.13 13.12
N ILE A 107 21.69 -21.78 11.96
CA ILE A 107 20.88 -21.53 10.75
C ILE A 107 19.42 -21.92 10.99
N SER A 108 19.18 -23.08 11.58
CA SER A 108 17.82 -23.58 11.86
C SER A 108 17.08 -22.67 12.83
N LEU A 109 17.76 -22.12 13.83
CA LEU A 109 17.18 -21.14 14.76
C LEU A 109 16.69 -19.88 14.02
N ARG A 110 17.52 -19.30 13.15
CA ARG A 110 17.18 -18.12 12.36
C ARG A 110 16.05 -18.40 11.36
N LEU A 111 16.09 -19.54 10.69
CA LEU A 111 15.02 -19.94 9.76
C LEU A 111 13.71 -20.18 10.50
N LYS A 112 13.76 -20.75 11.71
CA LYS A 112 12.58 -20.94 12.55
C LYS A 112 11.92 -19.60 12.90
N PHE A 113 12.68 -18.57 13.25
CA PHE A 113 12.11 -17.25 13.50
C PHE A 113 11.42 -16.68 12.25
N LEU A 114 12.02 -16.83 11.06
CA LEU A 114 11.38 -16.41 9.81
C LEU A 114 10.09 -17.21 9.54
N HIS A 115 10.09 -18.49 9.83
CA HIS A 115 8.90 -19.35 9.72
C HIS A 115 7.80 -18.90 10.71
N ASP A 116 8.16 -18.63 11.96
CA ASP A 116 7.22 -18.30 13.03
C ASP A 116 6.55 -16.93 12.82
N VAL A 117 7.21 -15.99 12.13
CA VAL A 117 6.59 -14.72 11.71
C VAL A 117 5.78 -14.84 10.40
N GLY A 118 5.53 -16.06 9.90
CA GLY A 118 4.69 -16.29 8.72
C GLY A 118 5.37 -15.98 7.38
N LEU A 119 6.69 -16.13 7.27
CA LEU A 119 7.47 -15.94 6.05
C LEU A 119 7.97 -17.27 5.44
N ASP A 120 7.38 -18.38 5.84
CA ASP A 120 7.76 -19.73 5.49
C ASP A 120 7.76 -20.01 3.98
N TYR A 121 6.99 -19.27 3.21
CA TYR A 121 6.87 -19.35 1.75
C TYR A 121 7.95 -18.60 0.97
N LEU A 122 8.72 -17.69 1.60
CA LEU A 122 9.78 -16.95 0.93
C LEU A 122 10.99 -17.83 0.63
N THR A 123 11.65 -17.57 -0.50
CA THR A 123 12.95 -18.17 -0.82
C THR A 123 14.08 -17.34 -0.26
N LEU A 124 15.20 -17.96 0.08
CA LEU A 124 16.35 -17.26 0.68
C LEU A 124 17.03 -16.30 -0.30
N ASP A 125 16.90 -16.53 -1.61
CA ASP A 125 17.44 -15.65 -2.66
C ASP A 125 16.52 -14.49 -3.03
N ARG A 126 15.35 -14.37 -2.40
CA ARG A 126 14.36 -13.34 -2.70
C ARG A 126 14.95 -11.94 -2.62
N LYS A 127 14.86 -11.19 -3.71
CA LYS A 127 15.39 -9.83 -3.79
C LYS A 127 14.62 -8.88 -2.86
N SER A 128 15.34 -8.07 -2.07
CA SER A 128 14.73 -7.15 -1.10
C SER A 128 13.77 -6.13 -1.73
N ASN A 129 14.04 -5.69 -2.96
CA ASN A 129 13.16 -4.76 -3.68
C ASN A 129 11.86 -5.37 -4.20
N THR A 130 11.69 -6.69 -4.07
CA THR A 130 10.46 -7.42 -4.43
C THR A 130 9.61 -7.79 -3.20
N LEU A 131 10.12 -7.48 -2.01
CA LEU A 131 9.40 -7.71 -0.76
C LEU A 131 8.33 -6.63 -0.56
N SER A 132 7.19 -7.02 -0.03
CA SER A 132 6.18 -6.07 0.48
C SER A 132 6.68 -5.37 1.75
N GLY A 133 6.04 -4.26 2.13
CA GLY A 133 6.36 -3.54 3.36
C GLY A 133 6.26 -4.45 4.59
N GLY A 134 5.18 -5.22 4.72
CA GLY A 134 4.97 -6.16 5.82
C GLY A 134 5.98 -7.31 5.83
N GLU A 135 6.35 -7.88 4.66
CA GLU A 135 7.41 -8.90 4.58
C GLU A 135 8.75 -8.36 5.08
N SER A 136 9.13 -7.16 4.64
CA SER A 136 10.38 -6.50 5.07
C SER A 136 10.41 -6.23 6.57
N GLN A 137 9.28 -5.79 7.15
CA GLN A 137 9.14 -5.54 8.58
C GLN A 137 9.27 -6.84 9.38
N ARG A 138 8.63 -7.93 8.93
CA ARG A 138 8.73 -9.23 9.60
C ARG A 138 10.12 -9.85 9.51
N ILE A 139 10.86 -9.68 8.40
CA ILE A 139 12.26 -10.08 8.30
C ILE A 139 13.11 -9.36 9.36
N ARG A 140 12.92 -8.04 9.53
CA ARG A 140 13.61 -7.27 10.56
C ARG A 140 13.26 -7.77 11.96
N LEU A 141 11.97 -8.02 12.22
CA LEU A 141 11.50 -8.57 13.49
C LEU A 141 12.15 -9.94 13.77
N ALA A 142 12.13 -10.86 12.82
CA ALA A 142 12.76 -12.18 12.97
C ALA A 142 14.27 -12.07 13.24
N SER A 143 14.97 -11.14 12.59
CA SER A 143 16.39 -10.89 12.84
C SER A 143 16.66 -10.38 14.27
N GLN A 144 15.79 -9.52 14.80
CA GLN A 144 15.92 -9.00 16.17
C GLN A 144 15.60 -10.07 17.22
N ILE A 145 14.56 -10.88 16.99
CA ILE A 145 14.23 -12.01 17.86
C ILE A 145 15.40 -12.99 17.94
N GLY A 146 16.04 -13.28 16.79
CA GLY A 146 17.18 -14.17 16.69
C GLY A 146 18.42 -13.71 17.47
N SER A 147 18.48 -12.44 17.90
CA SER A 147 19.58 -11.95 18.73
C SER A 147 19.52 -12.43 20.20
N GLY A 148 18.36 -12.98 20.64
CA GLY A 148 18.18 -13.49 22.00
C GLY A 148 18.32 -12.45 23.10
N LEU A 149 18.20 -11.17 22.77
CA LEU A 149 18.33 -10.07 23.74
C LEU A 149 17.18 -10.11 24.75
N THR A 150 17.51 -9.89 26.02
CA THR A 150 16.58 -9.83 27.15
C THR A 150 16.62 -8.46 27.83
N GLY A 151 15.50 -8.05 28.44
CA GLY A 151 15.42 -6.77 29.17
C GLY A 151 15.35 -5.54 28.27
N ILE A 152 14.96 -5.69 27.02
CA ILE A 152 14.82 -4.57 26.06
C ILE A 152 13.35 -4.27 25.73
N ILE A 153 13.13 -3.10 25.15
CA ILE A 153 11.82 -2.66 24.67
C ILE A 153 11.77 -2.82 23.13
N TYR A 154 10.84 -3.60 22.65
CA TYR A 154 10.48 -3.69 21.24
C TYR A 154 9.31 -2.75 20.95
N VAL A 155 9.47 -1.88 19.96
CA VAL A 155 8.39 -1.00 19.47
C VAL A 155 8.08 -1.39 18.03
N LEU A 156 6.84 -1.79 17.78
CA LEU A 156 6.36 -2.29 16.49
C LEU A 156 5.18 -1.44 16.02
N ASP A 157 5.26 -1.01 14.76
CA ASP A 157 4.21 -0.23 14.12
C ASP A 157 3.47 -1.11 13.11
N GLU A 158 2.22 -1.42 13.40
CA GLU A 158 1.30 -2.23 12.59
C GLU A 158 1.93 -3.54 12.03
N PRO A 159 2.48 -4.43 12.88
CA PRO A 159 3.17 -5.63 12.41
C PRO A 159 2.25 -6.65 11.72
N SER A 160 0.94 -6.54 11.88
CA SER A 160 -0.08 -7.38 11.24
C SER A 160 -0.42 -6.99 9.79
N ILE A 161 0.15 -5.88 9.26
CA ILE A 161 -0.13 -5.40 7.91
C ILE A 161 0.07 -6.50 6.86
N GLY A 162 -0.97 -6.67 6.00
CA GLY A 162 -0.93 -7.62 4.88
C GLY A 162 -0.93 -9.10 5.30
N LEU A 163 -1.24 -9.38 6.58
CA LEU A 163 -1.40 -10.74 7.07
C LEU A 163 -2.84 -11.23 6.96
N HIS A 164 -2.96 -12.48 6.52
CA HIS A 164 -4.18 -13.23 6.74
C HIS A 164 -4.34 -13.55 8.25
N GLN A 165 -5.57 -13.67 8.74
CA GLN A 165 -5.83 -13.92 10.17
C GLN A 165 -5.09 -15.16 10.71
N ARG A 166 -4.93 -16.20 9.90
CA ARG A 166 -4.13 -17.38 10.25
C ARG A 166 -2.67 -17.02 10.59
N ASP A 167 -2.06 -16.16 9.78
CA ASP A 167 -0.66 -15.79 9.93
C ASP A 167 -0.50 -14.75 11.06
N ASN A 168 -1.54 -13.94 11.31
CA ASN A 168 -1.59 -12.99 12.43
C ASN A 168 -1.52 -13.71 13.79
N ILE A 169 -2.22 -14.84 13.94
CA ILE A 169 -2.15 -15.65 15.18
C ILE A 169 -0.71 -16.10 15.46
N ARG A 170 0.01 -16.59 14.44
CA ARG A 170 1.42 -17.00 14.58
C ARG A 170 2.31 -15.84 15.01
N LEU A 171 2.10 -14.66 14.41
CA LEU A 171 2.81 -13.45 14.81
C LEU A 171 2.57 -13.11 16.28
N LEU A 172 1.33 -13.14 16.74
CA LEU A 172 0.97 -12.86 18.14
C LEU A 172 1.60 -13.87 19.11
N GLU A 173 1.67 -15.16 18.75
CA GLU A 173 2.37 -16.18 19.54
C GLU A 173 3.87 -15.87 19.64
N THR A 174 4.49 -15.43 18.54
CA THR A 174 5.90 -15.03 18.52
C THR A 174 6.14 -13.81 19.40
N LEU A 175 5.26 -12.81 19.37
CA LEU A 175 5.37 -11.62 20.24
C LEU A 175 5.18 -11.96 21.73
N LYS A 176 4.27 -12.90 22.04
CA LYS A 176 4.12 -13.43 23.40
C LYS A 176 5.38 -14.16 23.88
N SER A 177 6.04 -14.92 22.99
CA SER A 177 7.30 -15.58 23.29
C SER A 177 8.41 -14.56 23.60
N LEU A 178 8.50 -13.46 22.83
CA LEU A 178 9.44 -12.36 23.13
C LEU A 178 9.22 -11.78 24.53
N LYS A 179 7.96 -11.54 24.89
CA LYS A 179 7.59 -11.03 26.21
C LYS A 179 8.03 -12.01 27.31
N SER A 180 7.83 -13.33 27.11
CA SER A 180 8.17 -14.35 28.10
C SER A 180 9.68 -14.44 28.38
N LEU A 181 10.52 -13.93 27.48
CA LEU A 181 11.97 -13.78 27.68
C LEU A 181 12.36 -12.57 28.57
N GLY A 182 11.39 -11.87 29.17
CA GLY A 182 11.63 -10.70 30.03
C GLY A 182 11.73 -9.37 29.29
N ASN A 183 11.23 -9.31 28.06
CA ASN A 183 11.17 -8.09 27.25
C ASN A 183 9.82 -7.37 27.41
N SER A 184 9.82 -6.07 27.09
CA SER A 184 8.60 -5.28 26.92
C SER A 184 8.29 -5.13 25.42
N VAL A 185 7.03 -5.37 25.02
CA VAL A 185 6.61 -5.25 23.61
C VAL A 185 5.50 -4.21 23.53
N ILE A 186 5.75 -3.12 22.82
CA ILE A 186 4.79 -2.04 22.54
C ILE A 186 4.40 -2.16 21.08
N ILE A 187 3.09 -2.24 20.80
CA ILE A 187 2.55 -2.44 19.46
C ILE A 187 1.54 -1.34 19.18
N VAL A 188 1.70 -0.65 18.04
CA VAL A 188 0.65 0.19 17.47
C VAL A 188 -0.19 -0.69 16.55
N GLU A 189 -1.47 -0.86 16.83
CA GLU A 189 -2.31 -1.81 16.09
C GLU A 189 -3.77 -1.37 15.99
N HIS A 190 -4.42 -1.86 14.92
CA HIS A 190 -5.84 -1.67 14.64
C HIS A 190 -6.58 -3.03 14.51
N ASP A 191 -5.88 -4.14 14.54
CA ASP A 191 -6.47 -5.47 14.44
C ASP A 191 -7.17 -5.91 15.73
N GLU A 192 -8.41 -6.40 15.63
CA GLU A 192 -9.22 -6.82 16.78
C GLU A 192 -8.53 -7.91 17.60
N GLU A 193 -7.93 -8.92 16.95
CA GLU A 193 -7.29 -10.04 17.63
C GLU A 193 -6.01 -9.59 18.36
N ALA A 194 -5.21 -8.72 17.74
CA ALA A 194 -4.01 -8.17 18.36
C ALA A 194 -4.36 -7.35 19.62
N ILE A 195 -5.35 -6.48 19.53
CA ILE A 195 -5.81 -5.66 20.65
C ILE A 195 -6.35 -6.54 21.79
N LEU A 196 -7.16 -7.56 21.48
CA LEU A 196 -7.74 -8.45 22.49
C LEU A 196 -6.72 -9.36 23.17
N ASN A 197 -5.59 -9.66 22.51
CA ASN A 197 -4.52 -10.49 23.04
C ASN A 197 -3.42 -9.71 23.79
N SER A 198 -3.54 -8.37 23.89
CA SER A 198 -2.61 -7.53 24.65
C SER A 198 -2.90 -7.61 26.16
N ASP A 199 -1.89 -7.35 26.98
CA ASP A 199 -2.04 -7.28 28.44
C ASP A 199 -2.64 -5.93 28.86
N TYR A 200 -2.25 -4.88 28.16
CA TYR A 200 -2.63 -3.49 28.47
C TYR A 200 -2.82 -2.70 27.18
N ILE A 201 -3.83 -1.87 27.15
CA ILE A 201 -4.20 -1.03 26.02
C ILE A 201 -4.14 0.42 26.44
N VAL A 202 -3.55 1.27 25.59
CA VAL A 202 -3.65 2.73 25.68
C VAL A 202 -4.43 3.19 24.44
N ASP A 203 -5.66 3.64 24.62
CA ASP A 203 -6.54 4.10 23.56
C ASP A 203 -6.40 5.60 23.36
N MET A 204 -5.90 5.99 22.19
CA MET A 204 -5.60 7.38 21.83
C MET A 204 -6.75 7.97 20.99
N GLY A 205 -7.11 9.21 21.29
CA GLY A 205 -8.22 9.88 20.58
C GLY A 205 -8.49 11.30 21.09
N PRO A 206 -9.77 11.77 21.04
CA PRO A 206 -10.98 11.08 20.51
C PRO A 206 -11.04 11.03 18.97
N GLY A 207 -10.36 11.94 18.29
CA GLY A 207 -10.28 12.02 16.84
C GLY A 207 -8.85 11.89 16.34
N ALA A 208 -8.60 12.37 15.12
CA ALA A 208 -7.27 12.41 14.50
C ALA A 208 -6.80 13.86 14.31
N GLY A 209 -5.49 14.07 14.19
CA GLY A 209 -4.89 15.40 14.03
C GLY A 209 -5.04 16.26 15.29
N GLU A 210 -5.53 17.48 15.15
CA GLU A 210 -5.66 18.44 16.26
C GLU A 210 -6.70 18.02 17.32
N ASP A 211 -7.71 17.24 16.91
CA ASP A 211 -8.72 16.66 17.80
C ASP A 211 -8.23 15.38 18.49
N GLY A 212 -7.03 14.91 18.18
CA GLY A 212 -6.43 13.69 18.72
C GLY A 212 -5.40 13.93 19.83
N GLY A 213 -4.51 12.97 20.01
CA GLY A 213 -3.34 13.09 20.87
C GLY A 213 -3.61 13.00 22.38
N LYS A 214 -4.81 12.57 22.79
CA LYS A 214 -5.18 12.40 24.21
C LYS A 214 -5.41 10.93 24.52
N ILE A 215 -5.07 10.51 25.73
CA ILE A 215 -5.45 9.19 26.24
C ILE A 215 -6.92 9.25 26.62
N ILE A 216 -7.76 8.47 25.95
CA ILE A 216 -9.21 8.39 26.19
C ILE A 216 -9.55 7.30 27.19
N ALA A 217 -8.82 6.18 27.09
CA ALA A 217 -8.97 5.05 27.97
C ALA A 217 -7.65 4.29 28.07
N GLU A 218 -7.40 3.69 29.20
CA GLU A 218 -6.27 2.80 29.41
C GLU A 218 -6.65 1.64 30.33
N GLY A 219 -5.96 0.52 30.22
CA GLY A 219 -6.20 -0.66 31.03
C GLY A 219 -6.23 -1.96 30.25
N THR A 220 -6.74 -3.02 30.86
CA THR A 220 -6.89 -4.33 30.23
C THR A 220 -7.97 -4.28 29.13
N PRO A 221 -7.95 -5.21 28.16
CA PRO A 221 -9.00 -5.30 27.12
C PRO A 221 -10.42 -5.31 27.69
N GLN A 222 -10.62 -5.93 28.85
CA GLN A 222 -11.92 -5.99 29.55
C GLN A 222 -12.36 -4.61 30.06
N GLN A 223 -11.44 -3.80 30.57
CA GLN A 223 -11.71 -2.44 31.03
C GLN A 223 -12.02 -1.51 29.86
N ILE A 224 -11.27 -1.62 28.74
CA ILE A 224 -11.52 -0.84 27.54
C ILE A 224 -12.92 -1.15 26.96
N LYS A 225 -13.33 -2.42 26.87
CA LYS A 225 -14.68 -2.81 26.42
C LYS A 225 -15.81 -2.19 27.23
N LYS A 226 -15.58 -1.91 28.51
CA LYS A 226 -16.58 -1.28 29.40
C LYS A 226 -16.58 0.24 29.31
N ASN A 227 -15.55 0.86 28.77
CA ASN A 227 -15.43 2.31 28.69
C ASN A 227 -16.24 2.89 27.52
N ILE A 228 -17.33 3.60 27.86
CA ILE A 228 -18.26 4.19 26.86
C ILE A 228 -17.58 5.29 26.03
N LYS A 229 -16.57 5.98 26.56
CA LYS A 229 -15.84 7.04 25.84
C LYS A 229 -14.89 6.49 24.77
N SER A 230 -14.46 5.24 24.91
CA SER A 230 -13.57 4.57 23.95
C SER A 230 -14.36 4.11 22.73
N ILE A 231 -14.05 4.67 21.56
CA ILE A 231 -14.63 4.19 20.29
C ILE A 231 -14.13 2.77 20.02
N THR A 232 -12.83 2.51 20.22
CA THR A 232 -12.22 1.17 20.14
C THR A 232 -12.97 0.18 21.04
N GLY A 233 -13.22 0.55 22.30
CA GLY A 233 -13.97 -0.29 23.26
C GLY A 233 -15.40 -0.58 22.82
N ASN A 234 -16.08 0.38 22.21
CA ASN A 234 -17.42 0.21 21.68
C ASN A 234 -17.46 -0.79 20.50
N TYR A 235 -16.46 -0.80 19.62
CA TYR A 235 -16.32 -1.81 18.56
C TYR A 235 -15.98 -3.19 19.14
N LEU A 236 -15.00 -3.28 20.04
CA LEU A 236 -14.59 -4.53 20.69
C LEU A 236 -15.71 -5.17 21.54
N SER A 237 -16.62 -4.36 22.11
CA SER A 237 -17.77 -4.84 22.87
C SER A 237 -18.98 -5.21 22.00
N GLY A 238 -18.94 -4.89 20.70
CA GLY A 238 -20.04 -5.09 19.76
C GLY A 238 -21.17 -4.05 19.83
N LYS A 239 -21.03 -2.98 20.65
CA LYS A 239 -22.00 -1.86 20.68
C LYS A 239 -21.98 -1.09 19.35
N LEU A 240 -20.80 -0.90 18.77
CA LEU A 240 -20.62 -0.43 17.40
C LEU A 240 -20.17 -1.61 16.55
N ASN A 241 -20.65 -1.68 15.32
CA ASN A 241 -20.23 -2.69 14.37
C ASN A 241 -20.30 -2.16 12.94
N ILE A 242 -19.61 -2.83 12.04
CA ILE A 242 -19.76 -2.65 10.61
C ILE A 242 -20.83 -3.63 10.14
N GLU A 243 -21.94 -3.09 9.65
CA GLU A 243 -23.10 -3.87 9.28
C GLU A 243 -22.83 -4.77 8.07
N ILE A 244 -23.36 -5.99 8.12
CA ILE A 244 -23.38 -6.90 6.99
C ILE A 244 -24.55 -6.51 6.08
N PRO A 245 -24.36 -6.35 4.77
CA PRO A 245 -25.46 -6.05 3.86
C PRO A 245 -26.56 -7.11 3.96
N LYS A 246 -27.80 -6.67 4.22
CA LYS A 246 -28.95 -7.59 4.34
C LYS A 246 -29.25 -8.31 3.03
N ILE A 247 -28.99 -7.67 1.90
CA ILE A 247 -29.18 -8.19 0.55
C ILE A 247 -27.92 -7.93 -0.23
N ARG A 248 -27.31 -8.98 -0.80
CA ARG A 248 -26.18 -8.87 -1.72
C ARG A 248 -26.69 -8.48 -3.10
N ARG A 249 -25.90 -7.70 -3.86
CA ARG A 249 -26.22 -7.39 -5.25
C ARG A 249 -26.24 -8.68 -6.07
N GLN A 250 -27.35 -8.92 -6.80
CA GLN A 250 -27.53 -10.14 -7.57
C GLN A 250 -26.53 -10.21 -8.75
N ASN A 251 -26.13 -11.42 -9.14
CA ASN A 251 -25.37 -11.65 -10.34
C ASN A 251 -26.27 -11.39 -11.55
N GLN A 252 -25.82 -10.48 -12.41
CA GLN A 252 -26.31 -10.43 -13.78
C GLN A 252 -25.39 -11.37 -14.58
N ASN A 253 -25.86 -12.59 -14.85
CA ASN A 253 -25.05 -13.68 -15.41
C ASN A 253 -24.30 -13.31 -16.70
N ASP A 254 -24.77 -12.27 -17.41
CA ASP A 254 -24.17 -11.81 -18.66
C ASP A 254 -23.07 -10.74 -18.48
N LYS A 255 -22.85 -10.26 -17.25
CA LYS A 255 -21.85 -9.20 -16.95
C LYS A 255 -20.68 -9.74 -16.14
N VAL A 256 -19.76 -10.39 -16.83
CA VAL A 256 -18.58 -11.01 -16.23
C VAL A 256 -17.34 -10.65 -17.05
N LEU A 257 -16.27 -10.29 -16.36
CA LEU A 257 -14.93 -10.17 -16.93
C LEU A 257 -14.18 -11.48 -16.66
N CYS A 258 -13.90 -12.26 -17.70
CA CYS A 258 -13.22 -13.54 -17.57
C CYS A 258 -11.73 -13.39 -17.91
N LEU A 259 -10.86 -13.91 -17.07
CA LEU A 259 -9.42 -14.03 -17.30
C LEU A 259 -9.04 -15.50 -17.35
N ASN A 260 -8.49 -15.97 -18.47
CA ASN A 260 -8.18 -17.38 -18.71
C ASN A 260 -6.67 -17.65 -18.71
N ASP A 261 -6.29 -18.81 -18.14
CA ASP A 261 -4.94 -19.35 -18.11
C ASP A 261 -3.90 -18.38 -17.54
N ALA A 262 -4.23 -17.67 -16.46
CA ALA A 262 -3.28 -16.81 -15.79
C ALA A 262 -2.15 -17.63 -15.17
N ASN A 263 -0.91 -17.38 -15.64
CA ASN A 263 0.30 -18.10 -15.23
C ASN A 263 1.46 -17.13 -15.08
N ILE A 264 1.62 -16.60 -13.88
CA ILE A 264 2.77 -15.80 -13.48
C ILE A 264 3.14 -16.13 -12.03
N ASN A 265 4.40 -16.06 -11.68
CA ASN A 265 4.92 -16.34 -10.36
C ASN A 265 4.44 -17.73 -9.88
N ASN A 266 3.55 -17.76 -8.88
CA ASN A 266 3.00 -18.99 -8.32
C ASN A 266 1.61 -19.39 -8.89
N LEU A 267 1.02 -18.59 -9.79
CA LEU A 267 -0.29 -18.91 -10.38
C LEU A 267 -0.21 -20.15 -11.29
N LYS A 268 -1.17 -21.05 -11.16
CA LYS A 268 -1.20 -22.37 -11.82
C LYS A 268 -2.24 -22.45 -12.94
N ASN A 269 -2.08 -21.66 -14.00
CA ASN A 269 -3.01 -21.62 -15.14
C ASN A 269 -4.47 -21.47 -14.69
N ILE A 270 -4.74 -20.47 -13.84
CA ILE A 270 -6.06 -20.29 -13.27
C ILE A 270 -7.00 -19.52 -14.20
N ASN A 271 -8.25 -19.94 -14.19
CA ASN A 271 -9.36 -19.25 -14.83
C ASN A 271 -10.18 -18.55 -13.76
N VAL A 272 -10.47 -17.26 -13.95
CA VAL A 272 -11.15 -16.44 -12.95
C VAL A 272 -12.22 -15.60 -13.58
N ASP A 273 -13.41 -15.63 -13.01
CA ASP A 273 -14.55 -14.84 -13.40
C ASP A 273 -14.82 -13.71 -12.40
N PHE A 274 -14.70 -12.47 -12.87
CA PHE A 274 -14.96 -11.28 -12.05
C PHE A 274 -16.34 -10.73 -12.38
N PRO A 275 -17.34 -10.85 -11.50
CA PRO A 275 -18.68 -10.30 -11.74
C PRO A 275 -18.62 -8.77 -11.74
N LEU A 276 -19.14 -8.14 -12.81
CA LEU A 276 -19.15 -6.69 -12.97
C LEU A 276 -20.33 -6.05 -12.21
N GLY A 277 -20.16 -4.75 -11.86
CA GLY A 277 -21.16 -4.01 -11.08
C GLY A 277 -21.25 -4.46 -9.62
N LYS A 278 -20.19 -5.05 -9.08
CA LYS A 278 -20.13 -5.58 -7.73
C LYS A 278 -18.92 -5.10 -6.92
N PHE A 279 -19.02 -5.27 -5.62
CA PHE A 279 -17.91 -5.19 -4.70
C PHE A 279 -17.30 -6.59 -4.54
N VAL A 280 -16.16 -6.83 -5.22
CA VAL A 280 -15.44 -8.10 -5.25
C VAL A 280 -14.24 -8.02 -4.33
N CYS A 281 -14.09 -8.99 -3.45
CA CYS A 281 -12.96 -9.09 -2.53
C CYS A 281 -12.06 -10.28 -2.94
N ILE A 282 -10.76 -10.00 -3.12
CA ILE A 282 -9.75 -11.02 -3.39
C ILE A 282 -9.07 -11.33 -2.06
N THR A 283 -9.18 -12.58 -1.63
CA THR A 283 -8.72 -13.04 -0.32
C THR A 283 -7.72 -14.19 -0.45
N GLY A 284 -7.21 -14.65 0.67
CA GLY A 284 -6.29 -15.78 0.76
C GLY A 284 -5.08 -15.50 1.63
N VAL A 285 -4.35 -16.55 2.00
CA VAL A 285 -3.17 -16.47 2.85
C VAL A 285 -2.07 -15.59 2.23
N SER A 286 -1.11 -15.16 3.05
CA SER A 286 0.04 -14.39 2.56
C SER A 286 0.83 -15.19 1.53
N GLY A 287 1.22 -14.56 0.41
CA GLY A 287 1.93 -15.24 -0.68
C GLY A 287 1.07 -16.17 -1.56
N SER A 288 -0.27 -16.22 -1.42
CA SER A 288 -1.13 -17.09 -2.22
C SER A 288 -1.27 -16.70 -3.70
N GLY A 289 -0.79 -15.50 -4.10
CA GLY A 289 -0.82 -15.06 -5.50
C GLY A 289 -1.82 -13.94 -5.80
N LYS A 290 -2.45 -13.32 -4.79
CA LYS A 290 -3.44 -12.24 -4.96
C LYS A 290 -2.92 -11.07 -5.81
N SER A 291 -1.76 -10.52 -5.45
CA SER A 291 -1.14 -9.42 -6.19
C SER A 291 -0.71 -9.84 -7.60
N SER A 292 -0.22 -11.07 -7.77
CA SER A 292 0.13 -11.63 -9.08
C SER A 292 -1.09 -11.72 -9.99
N LEU A 293 -2.25 -12.16 -9.47
CA LEU A 293 -3.49 -12.24 -10.23
C LEU A 293 -3.99 -10.85 -10.64
N ILE A 294 -4.06 -9.92 -9.70
CA ILE A 294 -4.75 -8.64 -9.91
C ILE A 294 -3.81 -7.59 -10.50
N ARG A 295 -2.63 -7.35 -9.88
CA ARG A 295 -1.73 -6.25 -10.27
C ARG A 295 -0.81 -6.61 -11.42
N ASP A 296 -0.34 -7.86 -11.46
CA ASP A 296 0.64 -8.28 -12.45
C ASP A 296 -0.03 -8.89 -13.70
N THR A 297 -1.28 -9.39 -13.59
CA THR A 297 -2.00 -10.01 -14.71
C THR A 297 -3.23 -9.19 -15.13
N LEU A 298 -4.27 -9.10 -14.30
CA LEU A 298 -5.55 -8.48 -14.69
C LEU A 298 -5.41 -7.01 -15.07
N TYR A 299 -4.77 -6.21 -14.21
CA TYR A 299 -4.64 -4.76 -14.44
C TYR A 299 -3.90 -4.42 -15.73
N PRO A 300 -2.68 -4.94 -15.98
CA PRO A 300 -1.98 -4.64 -17.23
C PRO A 300 -2.67 -5.25 -18.46
N ALA A 301 -3.31 -6.43 -18.34
CA ALA A 301 -4.06 -7.05 -19.44
C ALA A 301 -5.22 -6.16 -19.90
N VAL A 302 -6.09 -5.77 -18.97
CA VAL A 302 -7.25 -4.90 -19.27
C VAL A 302 -6.78 -3.52 -19.74
N LYS A 303 -5.76 -2.95 -19.11
CA LYS A 303 -5.22 -1.63 -19.48
C LYS A 303 -4.62 -1.61 -20.88
N ASN A 304 -3.91 -2.67 -21.29
CA ASN A 304 -3.33 -2.79 -22.61
C ASN A 304 -4.41 -2.80 -23.69
N ILE A 305 -5.50 -3.54 -23.46
CA ILE A 305 -6.59 -3.63 -24.44
C ILE A 305 -7.36 -2.31 -24.52
N LEU A 306 -7.73 -1.71 -23.38
CA LEU A 306 -8.49 -0.45 -23.36
C LEU A 306 -7.70 0.74 -23.93
N ASN A 307 -6.42 0.85 -23.59
CA ASN A 307 -5.60 2.00 -23.97
C ASN A 307 -4.70 1.74 -25.19
N LYS A 308 -4.75 0.55 -25.81
CA LYS A 308 -3.85 0.11 -26.90
C LYS A 308 -2.38 0.32 -26.53
N THR A 309 -2.00 -0.01 -25.31
CA THR A 309 -0.63 0.11 -24.76
C THR A 309 0.03 -1.26 -24.68
N ASN A 310 1.37 -1.29 -24.57
CA ASN A 310 2.15 -2.51 -24.43
C ASN A 310 2.84 -2.55 -23.06
N TYR A 311 2.08 -2.44 -21.97
CA TYR A 311 2.63 -2.75 -20.66
C TYR A 311 2.99 -4.24 -20.60
N LYS A 312 4.12 -4.55 -19.95
CA LYS A 312 4.49 -5.95 -19.72
C LYS A 312 3.39 -6.60 -18.88
N SER A 313 2.60 -7.46 -19.49
CA SER A 313 1.60 -8.29 -18.82
C SER A 313 2.16 -9.69 -18.58
N ALA A 314 1.61 -10.36 -17.58
CA ALA A 314 1.85 -11.78 -17.35
C ALA A 314 1.35 -12.63 -18.53
N ASN A 315 1.76 -13.90 -18.55
CA ASN A 315 1.22 -14.86 -19.49
C ASN A 315 -0.23 -15.19 -19.13
N TYR A 316 -1.14 -14.97 -20.06
CA TYR A 316 -2.54 -15.38 -20.00
C TYR A 316 -3.01 -15.69 -21.43
N SER A 317 -4.04 -16.51 -21.58
CA SER A 317 -4.51 -16.86 -22.92
C SER A 317 -5.50 -15.83 -23.46
N GLN A 318 -6.47 -15.40 -22.67
CA GLN A 318 -7.52 -14.49 -23.12
C GLN A 318 -8.17 -13.72 -21.96
N VAL A 319 -8.63 -12.49 -22.27
CA VAL A 319 -9.57 -11.72 -21.43
C VAL A 319 -10.84 -11.47 -22.22
N LYS A 320 -12.00 -11.87 -21.65
CA LYS A 320 -13.34 -11.68 -22.25
C LYS A 320 -14.15 -10.71 -21.40
N GLY A 321 -15.12 -10.00 -22.00
CA GLY A 321 -16.02 -9.08 -21.29
C GLY A 321 -15.46 -7.66 -21.15
N ILE A 322 -14.34 -7.33 -21.80
CA ILE A 322 -13.72 -5.99 -21.73
C ILE A 322 -14.62 -4.90 -22.34
N GLU A 323 -15.44 -5.24 -23.32
CA GLU A 323 -16.39 -4.32 -23.96
C GLU A 323 -17.40 -3.70 -22.99
N MET A 324 -17.58 -4.31 -21.83
CA MET A 324 -18.44 -3.81 -20.75
C MET A 324 -17.74 -2.79 -19.84
N ILE A 325 -16.42 -2.58 -20.03
CA ILE A 325 -15.59 -1.69 -19.21
C ILE A 325 -15.03 -0.59 -20.12
N ASP A 326 -15.19 0.66 -19.72
CA ASP A 326 -14.63 1.82 -20.43
C ASP A 326 -13.33 2.34 -19.81
N LYS A 327 -13.07 2.02 -18.54
CA LYS A 327 -11.91 2.51 -17.82
C LYS A 327 -11.48 1.56 -16.70
N ILE A 328 -10.16 1.43 -16.51
CA ILE A 328 -9.57 0.74 -15.35
C ILE A 328 -8.71 1.72 -14.53
N ILE A 329 -8.84 1.68 -13.22
CA ILE A 329 -8.13 2.57 -12.28
C ILE A 329 -7.55 1.73 -11.15
N GLU A 330 -6.23 1.77 -11.02
CA GLU A 330 -5.52 1.20 -9.88
C GLU A 330 -5.30 2.27 -8.82
N ILE A 331 -5.69 1.98 -7.59
CA ILE A 331 -5.51 2.81 -6.40
C ILE A 331 -4.61 2.05 -5.42
N ASN A 332 -3.33 2.30 -5.50
CA ASN A 332 -2.29 1.66 -4.71
C ASN A 332 -1.69 2.63 -3.67
N GLN A 333 -0.88 2.11 -2.76
CA GLN A 333 -0.23 2.85 -1.66
C GLN A 333 0.98 3.70 -2.09
N SER A 334 1.33 3.74 -3.39
CA SER A 334 2.44 4.57 -3.86
C SER A 334 2.20 6.05 -3.57
N PRO A 335 3.25 6.84 -3.28
CA PRO A 335 3.11 8.27 -3.00
C PRO A 335 2.36 9.03 -4.10
N ILE A 336 1.59 10.07 -3.73
CA ILE A 336 0.88 10.96 -4.68
C ILE A 336 1.82 11.93 -5.40
N GLY A 337 3.08 11.95 -5.02
CA GLY A 337 4.16 12.72 -5.63
C GLY A 337 5.47 12.49 -4.88
N ARG A 338 6.58 12.78 -5.55
CA ARG A 338 7.94 12.53 -5.02
C ARG A 338 8.67 13.80 -4.59
N THR A 339 8.04 14.95 -4.78
CA THR A 339 8.62 16.24 -4.44
C THR A 339 7.86 16.89 -3.28
N PRO A 340 8.52 17.74 -2.48
CA PRO A 340 7.88 18.49 -1.40
C PRO A 340 6.72 19.42 -1.87
N ARG A 341 6.65 19.71 -3.18
CA ARG A 341 5.59 20.53 -3.81
C ARG A 341 4.29 19.75 -4.00
N SER A 342 4.35 18.42 -4.07
CA SER A 342 3.14 17.61 -4.17
C SER A 342 2.43 17.58 -2.82
N ASN A 343 1.12 17.84 -2.82
CA ASN A 343 0.29 17.86 -1.63
C ASN A 343 -1.16 17.46 -1.96
N PRO A 344 -2.03 17.19 -0.97
CA PRO A 344 -3.42 16.81 -1.18
C PRO A 344 -4.21 17.80 -2.04
N ALA A 345 -4.03 19.12 -1.81
CA ALA A 345 -4.75 20.16 -2.57
C ALA A 345 -4.39 20.19 -4.06
N THR A 346 -3.09 20.04 -4.38
CA THR A 346 -2.64 19.98 -5.79
C THR A 346 -3.05 18.71 -6.47
N TYR A 347 -2.93 17.57 -5.80
CA TYR A 347 -3.22 16.27 -6.38
C TYR A 347 -4.71 16.08 -6.71
N THR A 348 -5.60 16.51 -5.82
CA THR A 348 -7.06 16.46 -6.03
C THR A 348 -7.57 17.56 -6.97
N GLY A 349 -6.71 18.54 -7.30
CA GLY A 349 -7.06 19.71 -8.08
C GLY A 349 -7.89 20.73 -7.31
N ALA A 350 -7.97 20.67 -5.99
CA ALA A 350 -8.62 21.67 -5.15
C ALA A 350 -7.84 23.00 -5.13
N PHE A 351 -6.54 22.94 -5.35
CA PHE A 351 -5.68 24.13 -5.32
C PHE A 351 -5.94 25.12 -6.48
N THR A 352 -6.38 24.64 -7.64
CA THR A 352 -6.69 25.50 -8.79
C THR A 352 -7.82 26.50 -8.47
N PRO A 353 -9.02 26.07 -8.07
CA PRO A 353 -10.08 27.03 -7.72
C PRO A 353 -9.74 27.87 -6.47
N ILE A 354 -8.88 27.38 -5.55
CA ILE A 354 -8.39 28.20 -4.43
C ILE A 354 -7.55 29.39 -4.96
N ARG A 355 -6.61 29.14 -5.87
CA ARG A 355 -5.81 30.21 -6.48
C ARG A 355 -6.66 31.21 -7.27
N GLU A 356 -7.65 30.74 -8.01
CA GLU A 356 -8.62 31.58 -8.72
C GLU A 356 -9.42 32.44 -7.74
N TRP A 357 -9.80 31.89 -6.60
CA TRP A 357 -10.53 32.62 -5.57
C TRP A 357 -9.70 33.77 -4.98
N PHE A 358 -8.40 33.54 -4.69
CA PHE A 358 -7.48 34.58 -4.25
C PHE A 358 -7.27 35.68 -5.31
N SER A 359 -7.12 35.29 -6.59
CA SER A 359 -6.91 36.26 -7.68
C SER A 359 -8.13 37.19 -7.94
N LYS A 360 -9.32 36.75 -7.49
CA LYS A 360 -10.56 37.55 -7.60
C LYS A 360 -10.74 38.56 -6.48
N SER A 361 -9.91 38.57 -5.43
CA SER A 361 -9.98 39.56 -4.36
C SER A 361 -9.71 40.99 -4.90
N ILE A 362 -10.28 41.98 -4.27
CA ILE A 362 -10.12 43.40 -4.66
C ILE A 362 -8.64 43.79 -4.67
N GLU A 363 -7.92 43.41 -3.63
CA GLU A 363 -6.49 43.70 -3.50
C GLU A 363 -5.64 43.03 -4.57
N SER A 364 -5.93 41.75 -4.91
CA SER A 364 -5.25 41.03 -6.00
C SER A 364 -5.48 41.72 -7.35
N LYS A 365 -6.70 42.15 -7.63
CA LYS A 365 -7.02 42.85 -8.86
C LYS A 365 -6.30 44.21 -8.96
N ASN A 366 -6.27 44.96 -7.85
CA ASN A 366 -5.57 46.25 -7.79
C ASN A 366 -4.06 46.12 -8.04
N ARG A 367 -3.47 44.99 -7.60
CA ARG A 367 -2.04 44.66 -7.80
C ARG A 367 -1.77 43.92 -9.12
N GLY A 368 -2.78 43.63 -9.94
CA GLY A 368 -2.66 42.90 -11.19
C GLY A 368 -2.28 41.42 -10.99
N TYR A 369 -2.61 40.82 -9.84
CA TYR A 369 -2.24 39.43 -9.53
C TYR A 369 -3.18 38.43 -10.18
N THR A 370 -2.61 37.59 -11.02
CA THR A 370 -3.29 36.46 -11.68
C THR A 370 -3.26 35.20 -10.81
N PRO A 371 -4.02 34.14 -11.12
CA PRO A 371 -3.95 32.86 -10.38
C PRO A 371 -2.54 32.24 -10.32
N GLY A 372 -1.66 32.54 -11.30
CA GLY A 372 -0.27 32.13 -11.31
C GLY A 372 0.53 32.67 -10.12
N ARG A 373 0.22 33.88 -9.65
CA ARG A 373 0.86 34.50 -8.48
C ARG A 373 0.74 33.67 -7.22
N PHE A 374 -0.38 32.98 -7.06
CA PHE A 374 -0.68 32.13 -5.91
C PHE A 374 -0.23 30.67 -6.10
N SER A 375 0.63 30.42 -7.10
CA SER A 375 1.24 29.09 -7.31
C SER A 375 2.67 29.07 -6.76
N PHE A 376 2.96 28.14 -5.87
CA PHE A 376 4.34 27.92 -5.40
C PHE A 376 5.22 27.20 -6.44
N ASN A 377 4.66 26.77 -7.58
CA ASN A 377 5.42 26.15 -8.68
C ASN A 377 5.89 27.13 -9.75
N VAL A 378 5.35 28.36 -9.76
CA VAL A 378 5.59 29.37 -10.80
C VAL A 378 6.36 30.56 -10.19
N LYS A 379 7.32 31.09 -10.94
CA LYS A 379 8.05 32.31 -10.56
C LYS A 379 7.10 33.49 -10.37
N GLY A 380 7.49 34.44 -9.49
CA GLY A 380 6.79 35.68 -9.24
C GLY A 380 6.08 35.73 -7.88
N GLY A 381 5.36 34.67 -7.46
CA GLY A 381 4.69 34.62 -6.15
C GLY A 381 5.35 33.74 -5.12
N ARG A 382 6.16 32.76 -5.54
CA ARG A 382 6.86 31.84 -4.67
C ARG A 382 8.09 32.48 -4.00
N CYS A 383 8.56 31.89 -2.92
CA CYS A 383 9.89 32.16 -2.38
C CYS A 383 10.93 31.63 -3.36
N GLU A 384 11.84 32.47 -3.84
CA GLU A 384 12.85 32.05 -4.82
C GLU A 384 14.03 31.30 -4.18
N SER A 385 14.33 31.54 -2.89
CA SER A 385 15.37 30.82 -2.16
C SER A 385 15.08 29.31 -2.09
N CYS A 386 13.90 28.88 -1.68
CA CYS A 386 13.49 27.48 -1.69
C CYS A 386 12.69 27.08 -2.94
N GLN A 387 12.54 27.97 -3.90
CA GLN A 387 11.76 27.76 -5.13
C GLN A 387 10.33 27.24 -4.91
N GLY A 388 9.73 27.57 -3.76
CA GLY A 388 8.38 27.17 -3.37
C GLY A 388 8.29 25.83 -2.62
N ASP A 389 9.40 25.16 -2.31
CA ASP A 389 9.41 23.91 -1.53
C ASP A 389 9.08 24.16 -0.04
N GLY A 390 9.40 25.37 0.49
CA GLY A 390 9.27 25.70 1.90
C GLY A 390 10.39 25.10 2.76
N ILE A 391 11.17 24.19 2.22
CA ILE A 391 12.29 23.50 2.85
C ILE A 391 13.50 23.55 1.94
N VAL A 392 14.68 23.43 2.51
CA VAL A 392 15.96 23.29 1.81
C VAL A 392 16.49 21.90 2.10
N LYS A 393 16.86 21.18 1.06
CA LYS A 393 17.51 19.88 1.15
C LYS A 393 18.99 20.08 1.37
N ILE A 394 19.53 19.52 2.44
CA ILE A 394 20.97 19.44 2.69
C ILE A 394 21.40 18.01 2.37
N GLU A 395 22.17 17.86 1.30
CA GLU A 395 22.70 16.53 0.88
C GLU A 395 23.85 16.14 1.80
N MET A 396 23.68 15.01 2.48
CA MET A 396 24.70 14.44 3.36
C MET A 396 25.22 13.15 2.73
N HIS A 397 26.36 13.21 2.05
CA HIS A 397 26.91 12.14 1.19
C HIS A 397 26.96 10.74 1.83
N PHE A 398 27.09 10.63 3.15
CA PHE A 398 27.19 9.35 3.88
C PHE A 398 26.01 9.10 4.83
N LEU A 399 25.10 10.06 4.98
CA LEU A 399 23.92 10.00 5.82
C LEU A 399 22.67 10.28 5.01
N SER A 400 21.52 10.03 5.61
CA SER A 400 20.23 10.41 4.99
C SER A 400 20.16 11.93 4.80
N ASP A 401 19.67 12.38 3.66
CA ASP A 401 19.46 13.80 3.38
C ASP A 401 18.63 14.48 4.50
N MET A 402 19.06 15.66 4.91
CA MET A 402 18.37 16.45 5.91
C MET A 402 17.53 17.54 5.24
N TYR A 403 16.30 17.72 5.73
CA TYR A 403 15.39 18.74 5.25
C TYR A 403 15.15 19.77 6.36
N VAL A 404 15.55 21.01 6.11
CA VAL A 404 15.37 22.14 7.05
C VAL A 404 14.40 23.16 6.49
N LYS A 405 13.67 23.89 7.36
CA LYS A 405 12.80 24.97 6.92
C LYS A 405 13.61 26.07 6.24
N CYS A 406 13.09 26.57 5.12
CA CYS A 406 13.72 27.71 4.43
C CYS A 406 13.75 28.94 5.36
N GLU A 407 14.93 29.53 5.55
CA GLU A 407 15.12 30.68 6.45
C GLU A 407 14.37 31.93 5.97
N GLU A 408 14.31 32.17 4.66
CA GLU A 408 13.65 33.35 4.09
C GLU A 408 12.12 33.30 4.25
N CYS A 409 11.48 32.21 3.86
CA CYS A 409 10.01 32.12 3.93
C CYS A 409 9.49 31.40 5.18
N GLN A 410 10.35 30.92 6.06
CA GLN A 410 9.98 30.20 7.28
C GLN A 410 8.99 29.03 7.04
N GLY A 411 9.16 28.33 5.92
CA GLY A 411 8.28 27.24 5.51
C GLY A 411 7.00 27.66 4.76
N LYS A 412 6.74 28.95 4.58
CA LYS A 412 5.48 29.49 4.00
C LYS A 412 5.42 29.37 2.48
N ARG A 413 6.51 29.02 1.78
CA ARG A 413 6.59 28.75 0.32
C ARG A 413 6.45 29.98 -0.59
N TYR A 414 5.95 31.11 -0.10
CA TYR A 414 5.65 32.33 -0.86
C TYR A 414 6.50 33.50 -0.41
N ASN A 415 6.63 34.48 -1.28
CA ASN A 415 7.22 35.75 -0.92
C ASN A 415 6.23 36.63 -0.11
N LYS A 416 6.75 37.63 0.58
CA LYS A 416 5.97 38.50 1.48
C LYS A 416 4.79 39.17 0.77
N SER A 417 5.00 39.73 -0.43
CA SER A 417 3.95 40.44 -1.17
C SER A 417 2.79 39.54 -1.64
N THR A 418 2.99 38.24 -1.78
CA THR A 418 1.91 37.27 -2.02
C THR A 418 1.18 36.93 -0.73
N LEU A 419 1.91 36.84 0.40
CA LEU A 419 1.34 36.55 1.72
C LEU A 419 0.54 37.71 2.29
N ASP A 420 0.81 38.95 1.86
CA ASP A 420 0.04 40.15 2.25
C ASP A 420 -1.42 40.06 1.79
N ILE A 421 -1.70 39.32 0.70
CA ILE A 421 -3.07 39.11 0.24
C ILE A 421 -3.82 38.16 1.18
N SER A 422 -4.82 38.70 1.85
CA SER A 422 -5.67 37.93 2.75
C SER A 422 -7.15 38.00 2.37
N ILE A 423 -7.89 36.92 2.60
CA ILE A 423 -9.32 36.85 2.45
C ILE A 423 -9.91 36.24 3.73
N LYS A 424 -10.83 36.95 4.38
CA LYS A 424 -11.35 36.61 5.71
C LYS A 424 -10.22 36.36 6.71
N ASN A 425 -9.22 37.24 6.73
CA ASN A 425 -8.02 37.20 7.58
C ASN A 425 -7.10 35.98 7.38
N ASN A 426 -7.23 35.25 6.27
CA ASN A 426 -6.36 34.12 5.94
C ASN A 426 -5.66 34.35 4.61
N ASN A 427 -4.34 34.22 4.59
CA ASN A 427 -3.54 34.22 3.37
C ASN A 427 -3.47 32.83 2.75
N ILE A 428 -2.84 32.71 1.58
CA ILE A 428 -2.76 31.43 0.85
C ILE A 428 -2.00 30.32 1.65
N ASN A 429 -1.01 30.69 2.47
CA ASN A 429 -0.30 29.73 3.31
C ASN A 429 -1.18 29.25 4.47
N ASP A 430 -2.00 30.15 5.06
CA ASP A 430 -2.91 29.75 6.14
C ASP A 430 -3.94 28.73 5.62
N ILE A 431 -4.46 28.93 4.41
CA ILE A 431 -5.34 27.94 3.74
C ILE A 431 -4.64 26.61 3.53
N LEU A 432 -3.36 26.60 3.12
CA LEU A 432 -2.60 25.34 2.95
C LEU A 432 -2.34 24.62 4.27
N ASN A 433 -2.29 25.37 5.38
CA ASN A 433 -2.11 24.80 6.72
C ASN A 433 -3.41 24.34 7.38
N MET A 434 -4.57 24.71 6.84
CA MET A 434 -5.86 24.21 7.32
C MET A 434 -5.96 22.70 7.12
N SER A 435 -6.55 22.01 8.08
CA SER A 435 -7.05 20.65 7.90
C SER A 435 -8.17 20.63 6.84
N VAL A 436 -8.44 19.46 6.26
CA VAL A 436 -9.55 19.31 5.31
C VAL A 436 -10.89 19.67 5.96
N THR A 437 -11.07 19.37 7.26
CA THR A 437 -12.28 19.71 8.03
C THR A 437 -12.47 21.22 8.16
N GLU A 438 -11.43 21.95 8.56
CA GLU A 438 -11.46 23.42 8.69
C GLU A 438 -11.67 24.07 7.33
N ALA A 439 -10.91 23.64 6.31
CA ALA A 439 -11.03 24.18 4.97
C ALA A 439 -12.43 23.95 4.36
N LYS A 440 -13.04 22.78 4.62
CA LYS A 440 -14.42 22.48 4.21
C LYS A 440 -15.42 23.46 4.83
N SER A 441 -15.26 23.79 6.10
CA SER A 441 -16.10 24.78 6.81
C SER A 441 -15.86 26.18 6.26
N PHE A 442 -14.60 26.56 6.06
CA PHE A 442 -14.21 27.87 5.52
C PHE A 442 -14.75 28.12 4.11
N PHE A 443 -14.68 27.12 3.23
CA PHE A 443 -15.14 27.20 1.84
C PHE A 443 -16.57 26.68 1.64
N SER A 444 -17.39 26.61 2.67
CA SER A 444 -18.78 26.10 2.58
C SER A 444 -19.62 26.81 1.51
N ALA A 445 -19.42 28.12 1.32
CA ALA A 445 -20.09 28.95 0.32
C ALA A 445 -19.45 28.87 -1.08
N VAL A 446 -18.39 28.09 -1.32
CA VAL A 446 -17.67 28.01 -2.60
C VAL A 446 -17.75 26.58 -3.15
N PRO A 447 -18.80 26.23 -3.94
CA PRO A 447 -19.04 24.85 -4.36
C PRO A 447 -17.89 24.20 -5.11
N SER A 448 -17.17 24.94 -5.96
CA SER A 448 -16.03 24.44 -6.75
C SER A 448 -14.86 23.94 -5.89
N ILE A 449 -14.68 24.49 -4.69
CA ILE A 449 -13.68 24.08 -3.72
C ILE A 449 -14.29 23.04 -2.78
N ASN A 450 -15.47 23.35 -2.21
CA ASN A 450 -16.11 22.54 -1.18
C ASN A 450 -16.39 21.10 -1.65
N ASN A 451 -16.83 20.89 -2.90
CA ASN A 451 -17.07 19.55 -3.44
C ASN A 451 -15.82 18.66 -3.42
N LYS A 452 -14.64 19.22 -3.72
CA LYS A 452 -13.37 18.50 -3.68
C LYS A 452 -12.91 18.19 -2.25
N LEU A 453 -13.10 19.14 -1.33
CA LEU A 453 -12.80 18.95 0.08
C LEU A 453 -13.75 17.93 0.72
N GLN A 454 -15.00 17.91 0.31
CA GLN A 454 -15.97 16.93 0.78
C GLN A 454 -15.61 15.50 0.38
N THR A 455 -15.01 15.28 -0.81
CA THR A 455 -14.53 13.94 -1.18
C THR A 455 -13.36 13.48 -0.29
N LEU A 456 -12.42 14.38 0.03
CA LEU A 456 -11.34 14.09 0.98
C LEU A 456 -11.88 13.78 2.38
N TYR A 457 -12.85 14.55 2.85
CA TYR A 457 -13.48 14.32 4.15
C TYR A 457 -14.20 12.95 4.22
N LYS A 458 -14.94 12.59 3.16
CA LYS A 458 -15.68 11.32 3.08
C LYS A 458 -14.79 10.07 3.11
N VAL A 459 -13.56 10.15 2.64
CA VAL A 459 -12.60 9.03 2.72
C VAL A 459 -11.83 9.00 4.05
N GLY A 460 -12.28 9.75 5.07
CA GLY A 460 -11.67 9.74 6.40
C GLY A 460 -10.42 10.61 6.53
N LEU A 461 -10.16 11.54 5.60
CA LEU A 461 -8.98 12.40 5.60
C LEU A 461 -9.28 13.82 6.10
N GLY A 462 -10.23 13.97 7.03
CA GLY A 462 -10.58 15.26 7.60
C GLY A 462 -9.44 15.97 8.31
N TYR A 463 -8.54 15.22 8.91
CA TYR A 463 -7.45 15.70 9.75
C TYR A 463 -6.20 16.16 8.99
N ILE A 464 -5.97 15.70 7.76
CA ILE A 464 -4.76 16.06 6.99
C ILE A 464 -4.80 17.53 6.58
N LYS A 465 -3.62 18.18 6.55
CA LYS A 465 -3.50 19.56 6.06
C LYS A 465 -3.50 19.59 4.53
N LEU A 466 -4.15 20.59 3.94
CA LEU A 466 -4.24 20.74 2.48
C LEU A 466 -2.87 20.81 1.81
N GLY A 467 -1.92 21.51 2.43
CA GLY A 467 -0.54 21.69 1.97
C GLY A 467 0.45 20.65 2.49
N GLN A 468 0.01 19.60 3.19
CA GLN A 468 0.89 18.53 3.70
C GLN A 468 1.70 17.91 2.57
N GLN A 469 3.00 17.78 2.76
CA GLN A 469 3.89 17.26 1.72
C GLN A 469 3.58 15.78 1.45
N ALA A 470 3.58 15.40 0.17
CA ALA A 470 3.32 14.01 -0.24
C ALA A 470 4.29 12.99 0.38
N THR A 471 5.51 13.41 0.69
CA THR A 471 6.56 12.60 1.29
C THR A 471 6.34 12.29 2.78
N THR A 472 5.45 13.03 3.45
CA THR A 472 5.10 12.84 4.86
C THR A 472 3.79 12.08 5.05
N LEU A 473 3.12 11.71 3.97
CA LEU A 473 1.89 10.94 4.00
C LEU A 473 2.19 9.45 4.15
N SER A 474 1.40 8.76 4.95
CA SER A 474 1.41 7.30 4.99
C SER A 474 0.89 6.71 3.67
N GLY A 475 1.22 5.42 3.40
CA GLY A 475 0.74 4.72 2.21
C GLY A 475 -0.80 4.71 2.12
N GLY A 476 -1.48 4.48 3.24
CA GLY A 476 -2.94 4.50 3.31
C GLY A 476 -3.54 5.90 3.06
N GLU A 477 -2.92 6.97 3.59
CA GLU A 477 -3.35 8.35 3.30
C GLU A 477 -3.19 8.69 1.81
N ALA A 478 -2.05 8.35 1.21
CA ALA A 478 -1.79 8.55 -0.22
C ALA A 478 -2.84 7.82 -1.08
N GLN A 479 -3.19 6.59 -0.71
CA GLN A 479 -4.21 5.78 -1.39
C GLN A 479 -5.59 6.42 -1.29
N ARG A 480 -6.00 6.87 -0.10
CA ARG A 480 -7.29 7.56 0.09
C ARG A 480 -7.38 8.90 -0.64
N ILE A 481 -6.27 9.65 -0.76
CA ILE A 481 -6.23 10.87 -1.58
C ILE A 481 -6.45 10.53 -3.06
N LYS A 482 -5.87 9.45 -3.57
CA LYS A 482 -6.11 8.96 -4.93
C LYS A 482 -7.59 8.60 -5.13
N LEU A 483 -8.18 7.88 -4.17
CA LEU A 483 -9.60 7.54 -4.18
C LEU A 483 -10.48 8.81 -4.18
N ALA A 484 -10.18 9.79 -3.33
CA ALA A 484 -10.92 11.06 -3.29
C ALA A 484 -10.88 11.81 -4.63
N LYS A 485 -9.73 11.80 -5.31
CA LYS A 485 -9.59 12.40 -6.65
C LYS A 485 -10.51 11.70 -7.67
N GLU A 486 -10.56 10.37 -7.67
CA GLU A 486 -11.42 9.63 -8.60
C GLU A 486 -12.91 9.84 -8.29
N LEU A 487 -13.29 9.88 -7.01
CA LEU A 487 -14.65 10.23 -6.58
C LEU A 487 -15.11 11.63 -6.99
N SER A 488 -14.16 12.57 -7.17
CA SER A 488 -14.48 13.93 -7.62
C SER A 488 -14.79 14.04 -9.11
N LYS A 489 -14.53 12.97 -9.88
CA LYS A 489 -14.80 12.90 -11.32
C LYS A 489 -16.21 12.38 -11.59
N ARG A 490 -16.74 12.71 -12.76
CA ARG A 490 -18.02 12.16 -13.22
C ARG A 490 -17.85 10.66 -13.51
N SER A 491 -18.69 9.82 -12.91
CA SER A 491 -18.69 8.38 -13.15
C SER A 491 -19.44 8.04 -14.43
N THR A 492 -18.93 7.08 -15.20
CA THR A 492 -19.59 6.51 -16.37
C THR A 492 -20.46 5.29 -16.02
N GLY A 493 -20.26 4.73 -14.82
CA GLY A 493 -20.93 3.48 -14.40
C GLY A 493 -20.32 2.21 -14.98
N LYS A 494 -19.20 2.31 -15.71
CA LYS A 494 -18.49 1.18 -16.34
C LYS A 494 -17.00 1.15 -16.00
N THR A 495 -16.62 1.77 -14.89
CA THR A 495 -15.22 1.83 -14.46
C THR A 495 -14.89 0.65 -13.55
N LEU A 496 -13.77 -0.02 -13.82
CA LEU A 496 -13.18 -1.03 -12.95
C LEU A 496 -12.16 -0.38 -12.03
N TYR A 497 -12.44 -0.36 -10.73
CA TYR A 497 -11.53 0.09 -9.68
C TYR A 497 -10.81 -1.10 -9.06
N ILE A 498 -9.50 -1.00 -8.93
CA ILE A 498 -8.65 -1.98 -8.24
C ILE A 498 -7.99 -1.27 -7.06
N LEU A 499 -8.19 -1.81 -5.86
CA LEU A 499 -7.60 -1.31 -4.61
C LEU A 499 -6.78 -2.43 -3.95
N ASP A 500 -5.60 -2.08 -3.48
CA ASP A 500 -4.69 -3.00 -2.80
C ASP A 500 -4.59 -2.62 -1.32
N GLU A 501 -5.13 -3.46 -0.44
CA GLU A 501 -5.17 -3.31 1.02
C GLU A 501 -5.58 -1.89 1.48
N PRO A 502 -6.76 -1.38 1.08
CA PRO A 502 -7.15 0.00 1.37
C PRO A 502 -7.46 0.28 2.85
N THR A 503 -7.55 -0.74 3.69
CA THR A 503 -7.80 -0.59 5.13
C THR A 503 -6.55 -0.51 5.99
N THR A 504 -5.37 -0.57 5.38
CA THR A 504 -4.08 -0.45 6.08
C THR A 504 -4.02 0.83 6.91
N GLY A 505 -3.69 0.71 8.21
CA GLY A 505 -3.59 1.84 9.13
C GLY A 505 -4.92 2.51 9.46
N LEU A 506 -6.07 1.83 9.28
CA LEU A 506 -7.38 2.37 9.57
C LEU A 506 -7.97 1.81 10.86
N HIS A 507 -8.44 2.72 11.70
CA HIS A 507 -9.34 2.37 12.79
C HIS A 507 -10.72 1.90 12.26
N PHE A 508 -11.45 1.08 13.00
CA PHE A 508 -12.76 0.53 12.64
C PHE A 508 -13.76 1.58 12.10
N GLU A 509 -13.79 2.77 12.72
CA GLU A 509 -14.65 3.88 12.29
C GLU A 509 -14.29 4.39 10.88
N ASP A 510 -13.00 4.43 10.54
CA ASP A 510 -12.55 4.87 9.22
C ASP A 510 -12.72 3.77 8.17
N VAL A 511 -12.61 2.48 8.55
CA VAL A 511 -13.00 1.34 7.71
C VAL A 511 -14.47 1.44 7.32
N LYS A 512 -15.36 1.77 8.26
CA LYS A 512 -16.80 1.99 8.00
C LYS A 512 -17.00 3.08 6.95
N LYS A 513 -16.39 4.25 7.12
CA LYS A 513 -16.47 5.36 6.15
C LYS A 513 -15.94 4.95 4.77
N LEU A 514 -14.84 4.22 4.73
CA LEU A 514 -14.28 3.72 3.47
C LEU A 514 -15.26 2.76 2.77
N LEU A 515 -15.88 1.84 3.50
CA LEU A 515 -16.88 0.91 2.95
C LEU A 515 -18.09 1.64 2.38
N GLU A 516 -18.59 2.69 3.04
CA GLU A 516 -19.68 3.53 2.51
C GLU A 516 -19.29 4.15 1.15
N VAL A 517 -18.04 4.59 1.03
CA VAL A 517 -17.51 5.16 -0.22
C VAL A 517 -17.41 4.11 -1.32
N LEU A 518 -16.85 2.91 -1.02
CA LEU A 518 -16.71 1.83 -1.97
C LEU A 518 -18.07 1.31 -2.44
N ASN A 519 -19.02 1.13 -1.54
CA ASN A 519 -20.39 0.74 -1.87
C ASN A 519 -21.06 1.78 -2.78
N ARG A 520 -20.90 3.07 -2.51
CA ARG A 520 -21.41 4.14 -3.37
C ARG A 520 -20.83 4.11 -4.79
N LEU A 521 -19.55 3.72 -4.96
CA LEU A 521 -18.98 3.53 -6.31
C LEU A 521 -19.69 2.39 -7.05
N VAL A 522 -19.96 1.29 -6.36
CA VAL A 522 -20.66 0.14 -6.92
C VAL A 522 -22.11 0.46 -7.24
N ASP A 523 -22.81 1.18 -6.36
CA ASP A 523 -24.20 1.62 -6.57
C ASP A 523 -24.35 2.54 -7.78
N ASN A 524 -23.27 3.24 -8.15
CA ASN A 524 -23.20 4.02 -9.39
C ASN A 524 -22.86 3.17 -10.63
N GLY A 525 -22.93 1.84 -10.55
CA GLY A 525 -22.76 0.90 -11.65
C GLY A 525 -21.32 0.43 -11.88
N ASN A 526 -20.33 0.94 -11.14
CA ASN A 526 -18.93 0.55 -11.31
C ASN A 526 -18.64 -0.81 -10.67
N THR A 527 -17.52 -1.41 -11.06
CA THR A 527 -16.97 -2.60 -10.41
C THR A 527 -15.83 -2.21 -9.50
N VAL A 528 -15.81 -2.72 -8.27
CA VAL A 528 -14.73 -2.49 -7.31
C VAL A 528 -14.12 -3.83 -6.93
N ILE A 529 -12.85 -4.02 -7.25
CA ILE A 529 -12.05 -5.19 -6.84
C ILE A 529 -11.08 -4.73 -5.75
N VAL A 530 -11.11 -5.40 -4.61
CA VAL A 530 -10.25 -5.08 -3.46
C VAL A 530 -9.46 -6.31 -3.06
N ILE A 531 -8.15 -6.18 -2.93
CA ILE A 531 -7.32 -7.19 -2.26
C ILE A 531 -7.35 -6.86 -0.78
N GLU A 532 -7.82 -7.78 0.07
CA GLU A 532 -8.00 -7.50 1.50
C GLU A 532 -7.85 -8.71 2.41
N HIS A 533 -7.48 -8.40 3.66
CA HIS A 533 -7.37 -9.33 4.77
C HIS A 533 -8.31 -8.96 5.94
N ASN A 534 -8.83 -7.74 5.94
CA ASN A 534 -9.74 -7.25 6.97
C ASN A 534 -11.11 -7.94 6.85
N LEU A 535 -11.51 -8.66 7.91
CA LEU A 535 -12.74 -9.45 7.92
C LEU A 535 -14.00 -8.58 7.79
N ASP A 536 -13.98 -7.33 8.27
CA ASP A 536 -15.11 -6.41 8.15
C ASP A 536 -15.35 -6.01 6.69
N VAL A 537 -14.28 -5.83 5.91
CA VAL A 537 -14.38 -5.57 4.46
C VAL A 537 -14.85 -6.82 3.73
N ILE A 538 -14.25 -7.97 4.04
CA ILE A 538 -14.56 -9.23 3.38
C ILE A 538 -16.03 -9.62 3.60
N LYS A 539 -16.55 -9.52 4.83
CA LYS A 539 -17.96 -9.80 5.14
C LYS A 539 -18.94 -8.83 4.46
N SER A 540 -18.47 -7.61 4.13
CA SER A 540 -19.28 -6.56 3.50
C SER A 540 -19.29 -6.64 1.97
N SER A 541 -18.42 -7.45 1.34
CA SER A 541 -18.34 -7.61 -0.11
C SER A 541 -19.50 -8.39 -0.70
N ASP A 542 -19.82 -8.18 -1.97
CA ASP A 542 -20.84 -8.95 -2.69
C ASP A 542 -20.32 -10.32 -3.16
N TRP A 543 -19.02 -10.41 -3.47
CA TRP A 543 -18.37 -11.60 -4.01
C TRP A 543 -16.95 -11.73 -3.49
N ILE A 544 -16.53 -12.93 -3.20
CA ILE A 544 -15.18 -13.28 -2.76
C ILE A 544 -14.56 -14.21 -3.79
N ILE A 545 -13.27 -14.02 -4.06
CA ILE A 545 -12.40 -14.96 -4.76
C ILE A 545 -11.23 -15.25 -3.81
N ASP A 546 -11.18 -16.48 -3.29
CA ASP A 546 -10.21 -16.89 -2.28
C ASP A 546 -9.10 -17.73 -2.89
N LEU A 547 -7.85 -17.26 -2.79
CA LEU A 547 -6.67 -17.91 -3.34
C LEU A 547 -5.91 -18.68 -2.26
N GLY A 548 -5.40 -19.85 -2.64
CA GLY A 548 -4.63 -20.70 -1.74
C GLY A 548 -4.15 -21.99 -2.44
N PRO A 549 -4.05 -23.10 -1.68
CA PRO A 549 -4.36 -23.24 -0.24
C PRO A 549 -3.31 -22.59 0.67
N GLU A 550 -2.05 -22.48 0.23
CA GLU A 550 -0.90 -21.98 0.98
C GLU A 550 -0.22 -20.82 0.23
N GLY A 551 0.86 -20.27 0.80
CA GLY A 551 1.74 -19.32 0.14
C GLY A 551 2.76 -19.98 -0.80
N GLY A 552 3.39 -19.17 -1.67
CA GLY A 552 4.44 -19.62 -2.58
C GLY A 552 3.97 -20.64 -3.59
N TYR A 553 4.80 -21.64 -3.90
CA TYR A 553 4.50 -22.66 -4.93
C TYR A 553 3.32 -23.58 -4.58
N LYS A 554 2.96 -23.67 -3.30
CA LYS A 554 1.77 -24.41 -2.86
C LYS A 554 0.48 -23.61 -3.00
N GLY A 555 0.57 -22.33 -3.30
CA GLY A 555 -0.55 -21.45 -3.59
C GLY A 555 -0.93 -21.41 -5.06
N GLY A 556 -1.47 -20.29 -5.48
CA GLY A 556 -1.76 -19.97 -6.87
C GLY A 556 -2.97 -20.66 -7.48
N GLN A 557 -3.90 -21.14 -6.65
CA GLN A 557 -5.16 -21.76 -7.07
C GLN A 557 -6.35 -21.01 -6.46
N ILE A 558 -7.50 -21.06 -7.12
CA ILE A 558 -8.77 -20.62 -6.54
C ILE A 558 -9.29 -21.74 -5.65
N ILE A 559 -9.51 -21.46 -4.37
CA ILE A 559 -9.98 -22.42 -3.38
C ILE A 559 -11.49 -22.32 -3.20
N ALA A 560 -12.01 -21.09 -3.23
CA ALA A 560 -13.43 -20.83 -3.12
C ALA A 560 -13.78 -19.52 -3.83
N GLU A 561 -14.97 -19.48 -4.42
CA GLU A 561 -15.55 -18.25 -4.97
C GLU A 561 -17.04 -18.19 -4.69
N GLY A 562 -17.60 -16.99 -4.57
CA GLY A 562 -19.01 -16.81 -4.28
C GLY A 562 -19.29 -15.70 -3.28
N THR A 563 -20.52 -15.67 -2.78
CA THR A 563 -20.87 -14.74 -1.70
C THR A 563 -20.14 -15.11 -0.40
N PRO A 564 -19.94 -14.16 0.53
CA PRO A 564 -19.35 -14.47 1.83
C PRO A 564 -20.02 -15.63 2.55
N GLU A 565 -21.35 -15.75 2.44
CA GLU A 565 -22.13 -16.85 3.02
C GLU A 565 -21.81 -18.21 2.37
N HIS A 566 -21.54 -18.23 1.05
CA HIS A 566 -21.11 -19.43 0.33
C HIS A 566 -19.70 -19.84 0.73
N VAL A 567 -18.74 -18.90 0.69
CA VAL A 567 -17.33 -19.16 1.03
C VAL A 567 -17.19 -19.62 2.49
N SER A 568 -18.02 -19.10 3.42
CA SER A 568 -18.02 -19.52 4.83
C SER A 568 -18.35 -21.01 5.05
N LYS A 569 -18.93 -21.67 4.06
CA LYS A 569 -19.26 -23.12 4.09
C LYS A 569 -18.16 -24.00 3.49
N CYS A 570 -17.20 -23.40 2.78
CA CYS A 570 -16.09 -24.12 2.14
C CYS A 570 -15.04 -24.51 3.19
N SER A 571 -14.90 -25.80 3.48
CA SER A 571 -13.96 -26.34 4.49
C SER A 571 -12.49 -26.10 4.16
N ASN A 572 -12.15 -25.96 2.87
CA ASN A 572 -10.77 -25.77 2.39
C ASN A 572 -10.34 -24.28 2.40
N SER A 573 -11.26 -23.34 2.67
CA SER A 573 -10.99 -21.90 2.72
C SER A 573 -10.68 -21.46 4.14
N TYR A 574 -9.44 -21.05 4.40
CA TYR A 574 -9.10 -20.40 5.68
C TYR A 574 -9.91 -19.11 5.88
N THR A 575 -10.02 -18.29 4.85
CA THR A 575 -10.86 -17.08 4.88
C THR A 575 -12.31 -17.43 5.26
N GLY A 576 -12.87 -18.48 4.66
CA GLY A 576 -14.20 -18.98 4.98
C GLY A 576 -14.39 -19.37 6.45
N MET A 577 -13.39 -20.05 7.03
CA MET A 577 -13.44 -20.44 8.45
C MET A 577 -13.51 -19.23 9.40
N TYR A 578 -12.72 -18.17 9.11
CA TYR A 578 -12.71 -16.96 9.94
C TYR A 578 -13.98 -16.13 9.75
N ILE A 579 -14.45 -15.95 8.50
CA ILE A 579 -15.68 -15.21 8.21
C ILE A 579 -16.90 -15.85 8.87
N LYS A 580 -16.98 -17.18 8.91
CA LYS A 580 -18.09 -17.91 9.54
C LYS A 580 -18.37 -17.44 10.97
N LYS A 581 -17.32 -17.17 11.74
CA LYS A 581 -17.44 -16.65 13.12
C LYS A 581 -18.04 -15.25 13.13
N HIS A 582 -17.69 -14.41 12.14
CA HIS A 582 -18.16 -13.02 12.05
C HIS A 582 -19.59 -12.90 11.48
N LEU A 583 -19.98 -13.78 10.55
CA LEU A 583 -21.34 -13.83 10.00
C LEU A 583 -22.34 -14.33 11.04
N ASN A 584 -21.93 -15.21 11.96
CA ASN A 584 -22.76 -15.80 12.99
C ASN A 584 -22.84 -14.97 14.31
N LYS A 585 -22.04 -13.90 14.44
CA LYS A 585 -22.17 -12.97 15.59
C LYS A 585 -23.58 -12.33 15.52
N LYS A 586 -24.59 -12.94 16.15
CA LYS A 586 -25.87 -12.29 16.44
C LYS A 586 -25.58 -11.06 17.29
N LEU A 587 -26.13 -9.91 16.90
CA LEU A 587 -26.14 -8.72 17.73
C LEU A 587 -26.66 -9.08 19.13
N PRO A 588 -26.03 -8.62 20.22
CA PRO A 588 -26.66 -8.69 21.51
C PRO A 588 -28.03 -7.99 21.40
N ILE A 589 -29.09 -8.72 21.70
CA ILE A 589 -30.44 -8.16 21.79
C ILE A 589 -30.34 -7.06 22.84
N THR A 590 -30.39 -5.81 22.40
CA THR A 590 -30.58 -4.67 23.30
C THR A 590 -31.96 -4.81 23.93
N GLY A 591 -32.00 -5.33 25.18
CA GLY A 591 -33.13 -5.20 26.07
C GLY A 591 -33.15 -3.82 26.70
#